data_551f25d69ae1f7da798a939fcdccb487
#
_entry.id   551f25d69ae1f7da798a939fcdccb487
#
_cell.length_a   1.000
_cell.length_b   1.000
_cell.length_c   1.000
_cell.angle_alpha   90.00
_cell.angle_beta   90.00
_cell.angle_gamma   90.00
#
_symmetry.space_group_name_H-M   'P 1'
#
loop_
_entity.id
_entity.type
_entity.pdbx_description
1 polymer ?
#
loop_
_entity_poly.entity_id
_entity_poly.type
_entity_poly.pdbx_seq_one_letter_code
_entity_poly.pdbx_strand_id
1 'polypeptide(L)'
;MNYKTYLFDFDYTLADSSRGIVKCFRIVLTRHQYLTVTDEAIKRTIGKTLEESFSILTGVTDPAQLAAFRQEYRQEADIHMNVNTCLFPDTLSTLTALKKQGARIGIISTKYRFRIVSFLEKYMPEDFLDIVVGGEDVKAAKPSPEGVRFALEHLGSAPQETLYIGDSTVDAETACNAGVDFAGVLNGMTTCLLYTSPS
;
A
#
# COMPACT_ATOMS: atom_id res chain seq x y z
N MET A 1 -7.44 18.96 15.82
CA MET A 1 -6.08 19.12 15.28
C MET A 1 -6.22 19.38 13.79
N ASN A 2 -5.49 20.36 13.25
CA ASN A 2 -5.48 20.61 11.80
C ASN A 2 -4.16 20.09 11.24
N TYR A 3 -4.19 18.92 10.64
CA TYR A 3 -3.04 18.41 9.90
C TYR A 3 -2.85 19.21 8.62
N LYS A 4 -1.58 19.40 8.22
CA LYS A 4 -1.19 20.08 6.98
C LYS A 4 -0.75 19.10 5.90
N THR A 5 -0.39 17.89 6.32
CA THR A 5 0.10 16.82 5.44
C THR A 5 -0.69 15.55 5.71
N TYR A 6 -1.15 14.93 4.65
CA TYR A 6 -1.86 13.66 4.67
C TYR A 6 -1.12 12.65 3.80
N LEU A 7 -0.64 11.60 4.43
CA LEU A 7 0.02 10.48 3.75
C LEU A 7 -0.92 9.28 3.76
N PHE A 8 -1.09 8.64 2.62
CA PHE A 8 -2.01 7.52 2.46
C PHE A 8 -1.26 6.26 2.04
N ASP A 9 -1.67 5.10 2.54
CA ASP A 9 -1.42 3.88 1.80
C ASP A 9 -2.30 3.83 0.54
N PHE A 10 -2.02 2.90 -0.37
CA PHE A 10 -2.76 2.79 -1.63
C PHE A 10 -3.77 1.64 -1.63
N ASP A 11 -3.29 0.40 -1.48
CA ASP A 11 -4.13 -0.79 -1.57
C ASP A 11 -5.05 -0.89 -0.34
N TYR A 12 -6.35 -1.08 -0.54
CA TYR A 12 -7.39 -1.06 0.48
C TYR A 12 -7.57 0.28 1.24
N THR A 13 -6.79 1.29 0.90
CA THR A 13 -6.92 2.64 1.48
C THR A 13 -7.55 3.61 0.48
N LEU A 14 -6.91 3.84 -0.66
CA LEU A 14 -7.41 4.69 -1.75
C LEU A 14 -8.09 3.89 -2.86
N ALA A 15 -7.65 2.63 -3.07
CA ALA A 15 -8.13 1.78 -4.16
C ALA A 15 -8.31 0.33 -3.71
N ASP A 16 -9.32 -0.32 -4.26
CA ASP A 16 -9.46 -1.78 -4.22
C ASP A 16 -8.72 -2.39 -5.42
N SER A 17 -7.54 -2.92 -5.17
CA SER A 17 -6.75 -3.70 -6.12
C SER A 17 -6.75 -5.21 -5.81
N SER A 18 -7.55 -5.64 -4.86
CA SER A 18 -7.58 -7.02 -4.38
C SER A 18 -7.81 -8.04 -5.49
N ARG A 19 -8.69 -7.72 -6.45
CA ARG A 19 -8.96 -8.61 -7.61
C ARG A 19 -7.72 -8.80 -8.48
N GLY A 20 -6.98 -7.74 -8.74
CA GLY A 20 -5.72 -7.78 -9.50
C GLY A 20 -4.65 -8.56 -8.75
N ILE A 21 -4.48 -8.26 -7.47
CA ILE A 21 -3.51 -8.92 -6.58
C ILE A 21 -3.79 -10.41 -6.50
N VAL A 22 -5.02 -10.81 -6.16
CA VAL A 22 -5.43 -12.22 -6.06
C VAL A 22 -5.20 -12.94 -7.38
N LYS A 23 -5.57 -12.33 -8.51
CA LYS A 23 -5.36 -12.91 -9.84
C LYS A 23 -3.88 -13.18 -10.12
N CYS A 24 -2.99 -12.21 -9.86
CA CYS A 24 -1.56 -12.37 -10.09
C CYS A 24 -0.95 -13.46 -9.20
N PHE A 25 -1.27 -13.45 -7.89
CA PHE A 25 -0.85 -14.52 -6.99
C PHE A 25 -1.35 -15.90 -7.45
N ARG A 26 -2.64 -15.99 -7.82
CA ARG A 26 -3.26 -17.24 -8.25
C ARG A 26 -2.55 -17.84 -9.45
N ILE A 27 -2.18 -17.02 -10.45
CA ILE A 27 -1.45 -17.48 -11.63
C ILE A 27 -0.09 -18.08 -11.23
N VAL A 28 0.71 -17.37 -10.43
CA VAL A 28 2.02 -17.84 -9.99
C VAL A 28 1.88 -19.09 -9.10
N LEU A 29 1.01 -19.06 -8.10
CA LEU A 29 0.78 -20.20 -7.19
C LEU A 29 0.34 -21.45 -7.95
N THR A 30 -0.55 -21.33 -8.94
CA THR A 30 -1.00 -22.45 -9.78
C THR A 30 0.14 -23.01 -10.62
N ARG A 31 0.95 -22.16 -11.22
CA ARG A 31 2.14 -22.55 -12.01
C ARG A 31 3.13 -23.40 -11.18
N HIS A 32 3.23 -23.11 -9.90
CA HIS A 32 4.10 -23.81 -8.97
C HIS A 32 3.37 -24.84 -8.10
N GLN A 33 2.14 -25.25 -8.48
CA GLN A 33 1.34 -26.31 -7.84
C GLN A 33 0.90 -26.03 -6.39
N TYR A 34 0.86 -24.77 -5.96
CA TYR A 34 0.30 -24.37 -4.67
C TYR A 34 -1.22 -24.17 -4.77
N LEU A 35 -1.95 -25.26 -5.07
CA LEU A 35 -3.38 -25.23 -5.42
C LEU A 35 -4.32 -25.05 -4.23
N THR A 36 -3.84 -25.30 -3.01
CA THR A 36 -4.66 -25.24 -1.77
C THR A 36 -4.72 -23.87 -1.15
N VAL A 37 -3.90 -22.91 -1.61
CA VAL A 37 -3.91 -21.53 -1.11
C VAL A 37 -5.25 -20.88 -1.48
N THR A 38 -5.96 -20.33 -0.50
CA THR A 38 -7.26 -19.67 -0.72
C THR A 38 -7.09 -18.19 -1.08
N ASP A 39 -8.10 -17.60 -1.75
CA ASP A 39 -8.10 -16.17 -2.06
C ASP A 39 -8.09 -15.32 -0.80
N GLU A 40 -8.75 -15.77 0.27
CA GLU A 40 -8.72 -15.10 1.58
C GLU A 40 -7.33 -15.10 2.21
N ALA A 41 -6.56 -16.19 2.06
CA ALA A 41 -5.18 -16.23 2.52
C ALA A 41 -4.33 -15.20 1.75
N ILE A 42 -4.50 -15.10 0.43
CA ILE A 42 -3.82 -14.11 -0.40
C ILE A 42 -4.18 -12.68 0.06
N LYS A 43 -5.46 -12.36 0.22
CA LYS A 43 -5.92 -11.04 0.65
C LYS A 43 -5.31 -10.59 1.98
N ARG A 44 -5.11 -11.52 2.92
CA ARG A 44 -4.48 -11.23 4.22
C ARG A 44 -2.99 -10.87 4.13
N THR A 45 -2.36 -11.08 2.99
CA THR A 45 -0.96 -10.68 2.75
C THR A 45 -0.84 -9.31 2.08
N ILE A 46 -1.95 -8.70 1.66
CA ILE A 46 -1.94 -7.36 1.04
C ILE A 46 -1.36 -6.34 2.03
N GLY A 47 -0.48 -5.49 1.55
CA GLY A 47 0.29 -4.54 2.37
C GLY A 47 1.71 -5.03 2.73
N LYS A 48 1.97 -6.34 2.64
CA LYS A 48 3.32 -6.93 2.85
C LYS A 48 4.15 -6.90 1.56
N THR A 49 5.44 -7.19 1.68
CA THR A 49 6.30 -7.40 0.51
C THR A 49 5.88 -8.68 -0.23
N LEU A 50 6.20 -8.78 -1.54
CA LEU A 50 5.88 -9.97 -2.33
C LEU A 50 6.59 -11.21 -1.80
N GLU A 51 7.86 -11.07 -1.40
CA GLU A 51 8.63 -12.17 -0.82
C GLU A 51 8.03 -12.67 0.48
N GLU A 52 7.64 -11.76 1.39
CA GLU A 52 6.97 -12.12 2.63
C GLU A 52 5.63 -12.81 2.36
N SER A 53 4.85 -12.26 1.43
CA SER A 53 3.56 -12.83 1.03
C SER A 53 3.70 -14.23 0.47
N PHE A 54 4.63 -14.45 -0.48
CA PHE A 54 4.89 -15.79 -1.00
C PHE A 54 5.41 -16.74 0.06
N SER A 55 6.31 -16.29 0.95
CA SER A 55 6.79 -17.12 2.06
C SER A 55 5.65 -17.59 2.97
N ILE A 56 4.75 -16.68 3.35
CA ILE A 56 3.56 -17.02 4.16
C ILE A 56 2.64 -18.00 3.45
N LEU A 57 2.40 -17.81 2.15
CA LEU A 57 1.44 -18.58 1.37
C LEU A 57 1.96 -19.98 0.99
N THR A 58 3.26 -20.13 0.82
CA THR A 58 3.87 -21.35 0.27
C THR A 58 4.75 -22.11 1.27
N GLY A 59 5.19 -21.45 2.35
CA GLY A 59 6.19 -21.97 3.29
C GLY A 59 7.63 -21.90 2.74
N VAL A 60 7.85 -21.35 1.53
CA VAL A 60 9.19 -21.20 0.95
C VAL A 60 9.95 -20.11 1.71
N THR A 61 11.22 -20.41 2.03
CA THR A 61 12.13 -19.46 2.70
C THR A 61 13.42 -19.21 1.91
N ASP A 62 13.62 -19.95 0.81
CA ASP A 62 14.78 -19.75 -0.07
C ASP A 62 14.68 -18.40 -0.80
N PRO A 63 15.65 -17.47 -0.60
CA PRO A 63 15.61 -16.15 -1.19
C PRO A 63 15.60 -16.15 -2.73
N ALA A 64 16.29 -17.12 -3.35
CA ALA A 64 16.35 -17.21 -4.81
C ALA A 64 14.99 -17.60 -5.40
N GLN A 65 14.30 -18.54 -4.76
CA GLN A 65 12.97 -18.98 -5.17
C GLN A 65 11.92 -17.87 -4.93
N LEU A 66 11.98 -17.15 -3.80
CA LEU A 66 11.11 -16.01 -3.53
C LEU A 66 11.33 -14.87 -4.55
N ALA A 67 12.58 -14.62 -4.93
CA ALA A 67 12.89 -13.63 -5.97
C ALA A 67 12.33 -14.05 -7.34
N ALA A 68 12.35 -15.35 -7.68
CA ALA A 68 11.74 -15.88 -8.90
C ALA A 68 10.20 -15.68 -8.87
N PHE A 69 9.53 -16.01 -7.77
CA PHE A 69 8.09 -15.78 -7.61
C PHE A 69 7.72 -14.29 -7.74
N ARG A 70 8.51 -13.41 -7.12
CA ARG A 70 8.34 -11.96 -7.27
C ARG A 70 8.45 -11.53 -8.73
N GLN A 71 9.43 -12.05 -9.46
CA GLN A 71 9.62 -11.70 -10.87
C GLN A 71 8.43 -12.15 -11.73
N GLU A 72 7.96 -13.38 -11.54
CA GLU A 72 6.77 -13.88 -12.23
C GLU A 72 5.52 -13.05 -11.90
N TYR A 73 5.30 -12.76 -10.60
CA TYR A 73 4.20 -11.90 -10.19
C TYR A 73 4.24 -10.52 -10.84
N ARG A 74 5.42 -9.91 -10.99
CA ARG A 74 5.58 -8.61 -11.65
C ARG A 74 5.15 -8.64 -13.10
N GLN A 75 5.49 -9.72 -13.84
CA GLN A 75 5.06 -9.92 -15.22
C GLN A 75 3.54 -10.03 -15.33
N GLU A 76 2.90 -10.79 -14.43
CA GLU A 76 1.43 -10.90 -14.39
C GLU A 76 0.77 -9.57 -13.99
N ALA A 77 1.40 -8.83 -13.07
CA ALA A 77 0.88 -7.54 -12.62
C ALA A 77 0.95 -6.46 -13.72
N ASP A 78 1.90 -6.53 -14.65
CA ASP A 78 1.96 -5.63 -15.81
C ASP A 78 0.70 -5.76 -16.68
N ILE A 79 0.12 -6.94 -16.74
CA ILE A 79 -1.06 -7.24 -17.57
C ILE A 79 -2.36 -7.03 -16.79
N HIS A 80 -2.39 -7.46 -15.53
CA HIS A 80 -3.64 -7.69 -14.81
C HIS A 80 -3.93 -6.67 -13.70
N MET A 81 -2.95 -5.92 -13.19
CA MET A 81 -3.14 -5.11 -12.00
C MET A 81 -4.09 -3.93 -12.24
N ASN A 82 -3.74 -3.01 -13.13
CA ASN A 82 -4.47 -1.76 -13.30
C ASN A 82 -5.89 -1.96 -13.88
N VAL A 83 -6.11 -3.01 -14.66
CA VAL A 83 -7.45 -3.33 -15.22
C VAL A 83 -8.40 -3.95 -14.19
N ASN A 84 -7.86 -4.43 -13.07
CA ASN A 84 -8.61 -5.01 -11.96
C ASN A 84 -8.50 -4.17 -10.66
N THR A 85 -8.11 -2.89 -10.78
CA THR A 85 -8.06 -1.94 -9.68
C THR A 85 -9.14 -0.87 -9.89
N CYS A 86 -9.81 -0.47 -8.82
CA CYS A 86 -10.76 0.65 -8.83
C CYS A 86 -10.56 1.52 -7.59
N LEU A 87 -10.77 2.83 -7.72
CA LEU A 87 -10.80 3.72 -6.56
C LEU A 87 -12.02 3.43 -5.69
N PHE A 88 -11.88 3.62 -4.37
CA PHE A 88 -13.06 3.68 -3.51
C PHE A 88 -13.89 4.93 -3.85
N PRO A 89 -15.22 4.87 -3.63
CA PRO A 89 -16.14 5.94 -4.07
C PRO A 89 -15.76 7.35 -3.59
N ASP A 90 -15.27 7.45 -2.35
CA ASP A 90 -14.98 8.74 -1.72
C ASP A 90 -13.54 9.22 -1.90
N THR A 91 -12.68 8.44 -2.56
CA THR A 91 -11.25 8.76 -2.71
C THR A 91 -11.03 10.11 -3.37
N LEU A 92 -11.59 10.33 -4.56
CA LEU A 92 -11.37 11.58 -5.32
C LEU A 92 -11.95 12.79 -4.61
N SER A 93 -13.14 12.67 -4.03
CA SER A 93 -13.78 13.77 -3.31
C SER A 93 -12.98 14.15 -2.07
N THR A 94 -12.49 13.17 -1.32
CA THR A 94 -11.66 13.39 -0.12
C THR A 94 -10.34 14.07 -0.47
N LEU A 95 -9.59 13.52 -1.43
CA LEU A 95 -8.30 14.11 -1.85
C LEU A 95 -8.48 15.52 -2.39
N THR A 96 -9.55 15.77 -3.19
CA THR A 96 -9.85 17.08 -3.70
C THR A 96 -10.21 18.08 -2.58
N ALA A 97 -10.96 17.65 -1.58
CA ALA A 97 -11.30 18.50 -0.44
C ALA A 97 -10.06 18.90 0.38
N LEU A 98 -9.14 17.97 0.60
CA LEU A 98 -7.87 18.23 1.27
C LEU A 98 -6.99 19.22 0.49
N LYS A 99 -6.87 19.04 -0.83
CA LYS A 99 -6.13 20.00 -1.69
C LYS A 99 -6.73 21.40 -1.66
N LYS A 100 -8.06 21.51 -1.68
CA LYS A 100 -8.75 22.83 -1.55
C LYS A 100 -8.47 23.52 -0.22
N GLN A 101 -8.16 22.77 0.83
CA GLN A 101 -7.75 23.30 2.12
C GLN A 101 -6.25 23.64 2.19
N GLY A 102 -5.50 23.48 1.10
CA GLY A 102 -4.06 23.71 1.04
C GLY A 102 -3.21 22.61 1.65
N ALA A 103 -3.78 21.42 1.86
CA ALA A 103 -3.04 20.30 2.41
C ALA A 103 -2.07 19.71 1.37
N ARG A 104 -0.92 19.21 1.85
CA ARG A 104 0.00 18.37 1.09
C ARG A 104 -0.48 16.92 1.16
N ILE A 105 -0.45 16.22 0.03
CA ILE A 105 -0.95 14.85 -0.08
C ILE A 105 0.12 13.95 -0.69
N GLY A 106 0.45 12.86 0.01
CA GLY A 106 1.37 11.85 -0.48
C GLY A 106 0.82 10.43 -0.38
N ILE A 107 1.46 9.52 -1.09
CA ILE A 107 1.20 8.08 -1.01
C ILE A 107 2.48 7.37 -0.56
N ILE A 108 2.35 6.43 0.41
CA ILE A 108 3.43 5.57 0.89
C ILE A 108 2.94 4.13 0.80
N SER A 109 3.48 3.35 -0.12
CA SER A 109 3.00 2.00 -0.38
C SER A 109 4.12 1.00 -0.62
N THR A 110 3.86 -0.29 -0.36
CA THR A 110 4.73 -1.40 -0.78
C THR A 110 4.59 -1.71 -2.26
N LYS A 111 3.52 -1.22 -2.89
CA LYS A 111 3.32 -1.28 -4.35
C LYS A 111 4.35 -0.38 -5.06
N TYR A 112 4.79 -0.78 -6.26
CA TYR A 112 5.69 0.04 -7.05
C TYR A 112 5.04 1.37 -7.47
N ARG A 113 5.79 2.47 -7.33
CA ARG A 113 5.36 3.84 -7.63
C ARG A 113 4.80 3.97 -9.06
N PHE A 114 5.50 3.43 -10.05
CA PHE A 114 5.06 3.54 -11.44
C PHE A 114 3.66 2.93 -11.69
N ARG A 115 3.28 1.88 -10.94
CA ARG A 115 1.94 1.26 -11.03
C ARG A 115 0.86 2.13 -10.42
N ILE A 116 1.18 2.80 -9.31
CA ILE A 116 0.28 3.73 -8.66
C ILE A 116 0.04 4.93 -9.57
N VAL A 117 1.12 5.55 -10.06
CA VAL A 117 1.07 6.72 -10.95
C VAL A 117 0.28 6.39 -12.22
N SER A 118 0.65 5.34 -12.96
CA SER A 118 -0.04 4.96 -14.20
C SER A 118 -1.52 4.59 -14.02
N PHE A 119 -1.92 4.16 -12.83
CA PHE A 119 -3.32 3.96 -12.49
C PHE A 119 -4.04 5.29 -12.25
N LEU A 120 -3.42 6.18 -11.47
CA LEU A 120 -4.01 7.44 -11.04
C LEU A 120 -4.11 8.50 -12.16
N GLU A 121 -3.25 8.43 -13.18
CA GLU A 121 -3.31 9.31 -14.37
C GLU A 121 -4.68 9.32 -15.06
N LYS A 122 -5.48 8.29 -14.87
CA LYS A 122 -6.85 8.20 -15.40
C LYS A 122 -7.85 9.06 -14.63
N TYR A 123 -7.51 9.48 -13.42
CA TYR A 123 -8.43 10.11 -12.47
C TYR A 123 -8.02 11.51 -12.04
N MET A 124 -6.73 11.82 -12.10
CA MET A 124 -6.19 13.09 -11.62
C MET A 124 -4.95 13.52 -12.43
N PRO A 125 -4.66 14.84 -12.51
CA PRO A 125 -3.42 15.34 -13.13
C PRO A 125 -2.17 14.79 -12.43
N GLU A 126 -1.04 14.73 -13.14
CA GLU A 126 0.23 14.21 -12.64
C GLU A 126 0.74 14.95 -11.39
N ASP A 127 0.51 16.25 -11.32
CA ASP A 127 0.94 17.13 -10.23
C ASP A 127 -0.09 17.23 -9.07
N PHE A 128 -1.14 16.42 -9.10
CA PHE A 128 -2.15 16.43 -8.05
C PHE A 128 -1.61 15.96 -6.70
N LEU A 129 -0.79 14.92 -6.69
CA LEU A 129 -0.12 14.41 -5.50
C LEU A 129 1.24 15.10 -5.35
N ASP A 130 1.57 15.51 -4.13
CA ASP A 130 2.84 16.18 -3.85
C ASP A 130 4.01 15.18 -3.81
N ILE A 131 3.73 13.91 -3.48
CA ILE A 131 4.72 12.82 -3.51
C ILE A 131 4.05 11.44 -3.60
N VAL A 132 4.71 10.52 -4.28
CA VAL A 132 4.39 9.08 -4.25
C VAL A 132 5.68 8.31 -3.95
N VAL A 133 5.69 7.55 -2.84
CA VAL A 133 6.79 6.69 -2.43
C VAL A 133 6.33 5.24 -2.60
N GLY A 134 6.94 4.52 -3.51
CA GLY A 134 6.68 3.10 -3.77
C GLY A 134 7.71 2.19 -3.12
N GLY A 135 7.48 0.88 -3.23
CA GLY A 135 8.38 -0.12 -2.66
C GLY A 135 9.80 -0.09 -3.22
N GLU A 136 10.01 0.44 -4.43
CA GLU A 136 11.32 0.59 -5.05
C GLU A 136 12.09 1.83 -4.58
N ASP A 137 11.42 2.78 -3.93
CA ASP A 137 12.02 4.05 -3.50
C ASP A 137 12.68 3.97 -2.12
N VAL A 138 12.49 2.84 -1.41
CA VAL A 138 13.00 2.62 -0.06
C VAL A 138 13.85 1.35 0.02
N LYS A 139 14.80 1.33 0.96
CA LYS A 139 15.61 0.13 1.25
C LYS A 139 14.88 -0.85 2.17
N ALA A 140 14.11 -0.32 3.09
CA ALA A 140 13.33 -1.10 4.04
C ALA A 140 11.84 -0.78 3.89
N ALA A 141 11.06 -1.82 3.54
CA ALA A 141 9.61 -1.71 3.40
C ALA A 141 8.91 -1.45 4.75
N LYS A 142 7.66 -1.02 4.70
CA LYS A 142 6.78 -0.94 5.88
C LYS A 142 6.84 -2.26 6.68
N PRO A 143 6.94 -2.23 8.03
CA PRO A 143 6.70 -1.10 8.92
C PRO A 143 7.91 -0.18 9.19
N SER A 144 8.97 -0.22 8.36
CA SER A 144 10.04 0.77 8.44
C SER A 144 9.48 2.18 8.21
N PRO A 145 9.91 3.18 8.99
CA PRO A 145 9.48 4.57 8.83
C PRO A 145 10.16 5.27 7.64
N GLU A 146 11.01 4.58 6.88
CA GLU A 146 11.86 5.18 5.85
C GLU A 146 11.04 5.96 4.81
N GLY A 147 9.98 5.35 4.27
CA GLY A 147 9.13 6.00 3.26
C GLY A 147 8.41 7.25 3.79
N VAL A 148 7.90 7.19 5.03
CA VAL A 148 7.25 8.34 5.68
C VAL A 148 8.27 9.45 5.91
N ARG A 149 9.44 9.14 6.47
CA ARG A 149 10.50 10.13 6.72
C ARG A 149 10.99 10.78 5.43
N PHE A 150 11.17 9.99 4.38
CA PHE A 150 11.52 10.50 3.05
C PHE A 150 10.46 11.49 2.53
N ALA A 151 9.18 11.15 2.67
CA ALA A 151 8.10 12.03 2.26
C ALA A 151 8.06 13.32 3.09
N LEU A 152 8.23 13.24 4.41
CA LEU A 152 8.26 14.40 5.30
C LEU A 152 9.40 15.36 4.95
N GLU A 153 10.59 14.83 4.68
CA GLU A 153 11.76 15.62 4.28
C GLU A 153 11.49 16.32 2.94
N HIS A 154 11.01 15.57 1.94
CA HIS A 154 10.69 16.11 0.62
C HIS A 154 9.64 17.22 0.67
N LEU A 155 8.59 17.02 1.48
CA LEU A 155 7.50 17.98 1.63
C LEU A 155 7.82 19.13 2.58
N GLY A 156 8.92 19.08 3.34
CA GLY A 156 9.21 20.02 4.41
C GLY A 156 8.12 20.02 5.48
N SER A 157 7.61 18.85 5.85
CA SER A 157 6.50 18.67 6.79
C SER A 157 7.00 18.16 8.14
N ALA A 158 6.41 18.67 9.23
CA ALA A 158 6.70 18.17 10.56
C ALA A 158 5.84 16.92 10.88
N PRO A 159 6.38 15.94 11.63
CA PRO A 159 5.60 14.76 12.03
C PRO A 159 4.30 15.12 12.76
N GLN A 160 4.32 16.13 13.64
CA GLN A 160 3.16 16.56 14.44
C GLN A 160 2.04 17.22 13.62
N GLU A 161 2.32 17.61 12.37
CA GLU A 161 1.36 18.20 11.43
C GLU A 161 0.94 17.19 10.35
N THR A 162 1.30 15.91 10.53
CA THR A 162 1.10 14.86 9.53
C THR A 162 0.20 13.75 10.08
N LEU A 163 -0.79 13.37 9.26
CA LEU A 163 -1.64 12.22 9.48
C LEU A 163 -1.31 11.15 8.44
N TYR A 164 -1.02 9.93 8.89
CA TYR A 164 -0.88 8.77 8.03
C TYR A 164 -2.18 7.96 8.05
N ILE A 165 -2.69 7.61 6.88
CA ILE A 165 -3.96 6.90 6.71
C ILE A 165 -3.67 5.55 6.03
N GLY A 166 -4.13 4.45 6.62
CA GLY A 166 -3.93 3.10 6.09
C GLY A 166 -4.98 2.12 6.61
N ASP A 167 -5.00 0.91 6.05
CA ASP A 167 -5.98 -0.14 6.39
C ASP A 167 -5.41 -1.29 7.22
N SER A 168 -4.12 -1.30 7.47
CA SER A 168 -3.42 -2.44 8.06
C SER A 168 -2.68 -2.10 9.37
N THR A 169 -2.37 -3.14 10.16
CA THR A 169 -1.48 -3.00 11.33
C THR A 169 -0.08 -2.57 10.92
N VAL A 170 0.37 -2.97 9.72
CA VAL A 170 1.66 -2.55 9.17
C VAL A 170 1.70 -1.02 8.98
N ASP A 171 0.58 -0.42 8.56
CA ASP A 171 0.47 1.05 8.43
C ASP A 171 0.50 1.74 9.79
N ALA A 172 -0.24 1.20 10.76
CA ALA A 172 -0.25 1.73 12.13
C ALA A 172 1.16 1.68 12.77
N GLU A 173 1.87 0.57 12.60
CA GLU A 173 3.26 0.41 13.06
C GLU A 173 4.20 1.38 12.32
N THR A 174 4.01 1.57 10.99
CA THR A 174 4.80 2.52 10.21
C THR A 174 4.63 3.95 10.73
N ALA A 175 3.39 4.36 10.99
CA ALA A 175 3.08 5.68 11.56
C ALA A 175 3.72 5.86 12.93
N CYS A 176 3.58 4.86 13.82
CA CYS A 176 4.20 4.86 15.15
C CYS A 176 5.72 4.99 15.06
N ASN A 177 6.38 4.21 14.22
CA ASN A 177 7.83 4.21 14.01
C ASN A 177 8.34 5.53 13.38
N ALA A 178 7.48 6.22 12.63
CA ALA A 178 7.78 7.52 12.04
C ALA A 178 7.49 8.70 13.00
N GLY A 179 6.72 8.48 14.06
CA GLY A 179 6.30 9.50 15.01
C GLY A 179 5.21 10.43 14.46
N VAL A 180 4.37 9.92 13.56
CA VAL A 180 3.20 10.62 13.00
C VAL A 180 1.89 10.03 13.54
N ASP A 181 0.82 10.83 13.53
CA ASP A 181 -0.50 10.33 13.92
C ASP A 181 -1.06 9.37 12.85
N PHE A 182 -1.91 8.42 13.28
CA PHE A 182 -2.50 7.40 12.42
C PHE A 182 -4.03 7.43 12.44
N ALA A 183 -4.63 7.21 11.26
CA ALA A 183 -6.05 6.96 11.11
C ALA A 183 -6.28 5.66 10.30
N GLY A 184 -6.95 4.69 10.91
CA GLY A 184 -7.28 3.43 10.25
C GLY A 184 -8.56 3.53 9.42
N VAL A 185 -8.52 3.05 8.16
CA VAL A 185 -9.71 2.79 7.35
C VAL A 185 -10.06 1.31 7.40
N LEU A 186 -11.34 0.99 7.26
CA LEU A 186 -11.85 -0.37 7.45
C LEU A 186 -12.17 -1.08 6.13
N ASN A 187 -11.53 -0.66 5.04
CA ASN A 187 -11.74 -1.26 3.72
C ASN A 187 -10.94 -2.56 3.50
N GLY A 188 -9.91 -2.77 4.32
CA GLY A 188 -9.01 -3.93 4.25
C GLY A 188 -9.44 -5.11 5.10
N MET A 189 -8.48 -5.97 5.41
CA MET A 189 -8.70 -7.20 6.20
C MET A 189 -8.51 -6.99 7.69
N THR A 190 -8.11 -5.80 8.14
CA THR A 190 -7.90 -5.46 9.55
C THR A 190 -9.21 -5.00 10.18
N THR A 191 -9.59 -5.60 11.30
CA THR A 191 -10.78 -5.17 12.05
C THR A 191 -10.47 -4.02 13.00
N CYS A 192 -11.48 -3.21 13.35
CA CYS A 192 -11.30 -2.11 14.31
C CYS A 192 -10.75 -2.56 15.68
N LEU A 193 -11.01 -3.80 16.09
CA LEU A 193 -10.48 -4.36 17.33
C LEU A 193 -8.96 -4.46 17.35
N LEU A 194 -8.32 -4.71 16.20
CA LEU A 194 -6.85 -4.76 16.09
C LEU A 194 -6.20 -3.39 16.23
N TYR A 195 -6.88 -2.32 15.79
CA TYR A 195 -6.38 -0.94 15.97
C TYR A 195 -6.55 -0.42 17.39
N THR A 196 -7.52 -0.94 18.15
CA THR A 196 -7.87 -0.45 19.49
C THR A 196 -7.31 -1.32 20.61
N SER A 197 -6.68 -2.45 20.30
CA SER A 197 -6.04 -3.30 21.32
C SER A 197 -4.83 -2.57 21.92
N PRO A 198 -4.79 -2.37 23.23
CA PRO A 198 -3.60 -1.83 23.88
C PRO A 198 -2.43 -2.78 23.66
N SER A 199 -1.35 -2.25 23.14
CA SER A 199 -0.06 -2.94 23.06
C SER A 199 0.53 -3.19 24.44
#